data_b293c559c07efcf8880651079f0c2499
#
_entry.id   b293c559c07efcf8880651079f0c2499
#
_cell.length_a   1.000
_cell.length_b   1.000
_cell.length_c   1.000
_cell.angle_alpha   90.00
_cell.angle_beta   90.00
_cell.angle_gamma   90.00
#
_symmetry.space_group_name_H-M   'P 1'
#
loop_
_entity.id
_entity.type
_entity.pdbx_description
1 polymer ?
#
loop_
_entity_poly.entity_id
_entity_poly.type
_entity_poly.pdbx_seq_one_letter_code
_entity_poly.pdbx_strand_id
1 'polypeptide(L)'
;LAGVTLLAAATLAACSGSSSNAKGEKTFSYIYETDPDNLNYLTTGKAATANITSNVIDGLLENDRYGNFVSSMAEDWSVSKDGLTYTYTLRKDAKWYTSEGEEYAEVKAQDFVTGLKYAADKKSDGLYLVQESIKGLDAYVKGEITDFSQVGIKALDDYTVQYTLNKPESFWNSKTTMGVLAPVNEEFLNSKGDDFAKGTDPSSILYNGPFLLKSIVAKSSVEFEKNPNYWDKD
;
A
#
# COMPACT_ATOMS: atom_id res chain seq x y z
N LEU A 1 26.17 36.60 -60.19
CA LEU A 1 25.90 35.23 -59.68
C LEU A 1 26.69 34.98 -58.45
N ALA A 2 26.29 35.55 -57.33
CA ALA A 2 26.81 35.20 -56.01
C ALA A 2 25.72 35.53 -54.97
N GLY A 3 25.18 34.55 -54.32
CA GLY A 3 24.22 34.83 -53.26
C GLY A 3 23.11 33.82 -53.13
N VAL A 4 23.38 32.62 -52.74
CA VAL A 4 22.42 31.71 -52.02
C VAL A 4 23.26 30.58 -51.38
N THR A 5 23.85 30.81 -50.23
CA THR A 5 24.35 29.73 -49.36
C THR A 5 24.68 30.28 -47.97
N LEU A 6 23.70 30.81 -47.29
CA LEU A 6 23.88 31.20 -45.87
C LEU A 6 22.52 31.17 -45.13
N LEU A 7 21.86 30.02 -45.12
CA LEU A 7 20.67 29.81 -44.26
C LEU A 7 20.43 28.32 -43.97
N ALA A 8 21.44 27.64 -43.42
CA ALA A 8 21.27 26.25 -42.97
C ALA A 8 22.14 25.88 -41.75
N ALA A 9 22.51 26.84 -40.90
CA ALA A 9 23.36 26.57 -39.75
C ALA A 9 22.80 27.08 -38.39
N ALA A 10 21.50 27.38 -38.32
CA ALA A 10 20.94 28.00 -37.11
C ALA A 10 19.87 27.15 -36.37
N THR A 11 19.77 25.84 -36.65
CA THR A 11 18.74 25.01 -36.00
C THR A 11 19.26 23.82 -35.19
N LEU A 12 20.56 23.77 -34.83
CA LEU A 12 21.15 22.71 -34.02
C LEU A 12 21.65 23.16 -32.63
N ALA A 13 21.33 24.37 -32.20
CA ALA A 13 21.76 24.91 -30.91
C ALA A 13 20.67 24.90 -29.82
N ALA A 14 19.56 24.18 -30.01
CA ALA A 14 18.44 24.18 -29.06
C ALA A 14 18.43 22.96 -28.11
N CYS A 15 19.45 22.09 -28.11
CA CYS A 15 19.53 20.92 -27.23
C CYS A 15 20.70 20.93 -26.25
N SER A 16 21.43 22.07 -26.09
CA SER A 16 22.35 22.21 -24.96
C SER A 16 21.77 23.16 -23.92
N GLY A 17 20.65 22.75 -23.35
CA GLY A 17 20.09 23.38 -22.14
C GLY A 17 21.02 23.20 -20.98
N SER A 18 21.43 24.29 -20.44
CA SER A 18 22.23 24.55 -19.26
C SER A 18 22.11 23.46 -18.18
N SER A 19 23.22 22.80 -17.86
CA SER A 19 23.39 22.18 -16.55
C SER A 19 23.49 23.29 -15.50
N SER A 20 22.37 23.79 -15.04
CA SER A 20 22.30 24.49 -13.77
C SER A 20 22.62 23.47 -12.69
N ASN A 21 23.64 23.75 -11.87
CA ASN A 21 23.94 23.08 -10.61
C ASN A 21 22.83 23.34 -9.57
N ALA A 22 21.61 22.93 -9.87
CA ALA A 22 20.64 22.61 -8.85
C ALA A 22 21.08 21.24 -8.33
N LYS A 23 21.21 21.06 -7.02
CA LYS A 23 21.11 19.75 -6.37
C LYS A 23 19.74 19.21 -6.74
N GLY A 24 19.64 18.62 -7.92
CA GLY A 24 18.37 18.17 -8.47
C GLY A 24 17.88 17.01 -7.62
N GLU A 25 16.71 17.12 -7.09
CA GLU A 25 15.94 16.00 -6.60
C GLU A 25 15.96 14.92 -7.67
N LYS A 26 16.30 13.70 -7.29
CA LYS A 26 16.33 12.57 -8.21
C LYS A 26 14.88 12.21 -8.54
N THR A 27 14.40 12.60 -9.72
CA THR A 27 13.07 12.24 -10.19
C THR A 27 13.15 10.98 -11.05
N PHE A 28 12.31 10.00 -10.75
CA PHE A 28 12.09 8.82 -11.57
C PHE A 28 10.67 8.92 -12.19
N SER A 29 10.56 8.68 -13.49
CA SER A 29 9.28 8.74 -14.20
C SER A 29 9.05 7.47 -15.02
N TYR A 30 7.82 6.98 -15.01
CA TYR A 30 7.39 5.85 -15.82
C TYR A 30 5.96 6.08 -16.36
N ILE A 31 5.58 5.32 -17.36
CA ILE A 31 4.26 5.42 -17.96
C ILE A 31 3.31 4.47 -17.25
N TYR A 32 2.14 4.96 -16.81
CA TYR A 32 1.04 4.15 -16.30
C TYR A 32 -0.07 3.98 -17.36
N GLU A 33 -0.79 2.86 -17.30
CA GLU A 33 -1.70 2.48 -18.38
C GLU A 33 -3.09 3.12 -18.24
N THR A 34 -3.59 3.29 -17.03
CA THR A 34 -4.95 3.78 -16.78
C THR A 34 -5.06 4.48 -15.43
N ASP A 35 -5.95 5.47 -15.37
CA ASP A 35 -6.24 6.19 -14.13
C ASP A 35 -6.96 5.26 -13.12
N PRO A 36 -6.70 5.41 -11.79
CA PRO A 36 -7.50 4.77 -10.78
C PRO A 36 -8.87 5.44 -10.64
N ASP A 37 -9.89 4.66 -10.31
CA ASP A 37 -11.23 5.21 -9.97
C ASP A 37 -11.30 5.68 -8.51
N ASN A 38 -10.49 5.06 -7.65
CA ASN A 38 -10.42 5.33 -6.22
C ASN A 38 -9.09 4.84 -5.66
N LEU A 39 -8.83 5.18 -4.39
CA LEU A 39 -7.64 4.76 -3.65
C LEU A 39 -7.90 3.62 -2.66
N ASN A 40 -9.06 2.94 -2.74
CA ASN A 40 -9.43 1.91 -1.79
C ASN A 40 -8.69 0.59 -2.02
N TYR A 41 -7.47 0.53 -1.49
CA TYR A 41 -6.57 -0.62 -1.58
C TYR A 41 -7.09 -1.89 -0.88
N LEU A 42 -8.04 -1.73 0.06
CA LEU A 42 -8.63 -2.85 0.80
C LEU A 42 -9.76 -3.54 0.04
N THR A 43 -10.44 -2.84 -0.86
CA THR A 43 -11.67 -3.36 -1.47
C THR A 43 -11.60 -3.58 -2.97
N THR A 44 -10.69 -2.91 -3.68
CA THR A 44 -10.59 -3.06 -5.14
C THR A 44 -9.55 -4.09 -5.56
N GLY A 45 -9.88 -4.89 -6.57
CA GLY A 45 -8.92 -5.75 -7.29
C GLY A 45 -8.27 -5.08 -8.51
N LYS A 46 -8.48 -3.76 -8.72
CA LYS A 46 -7.99 -3.06 -9.91
C LYS A 46 -6.50 -2.76 -9.83
N ALA A 47 -5.75 -3.18 -10.86
CA ALA A 47 -4.31 -2.93 -10.96
C ALA A 47 -3.96 -1.45 -10.92
N ALA A 48 -4.79 -0.56 -11.50
CA ALA A 48 -4.57 0.89 -11.48
C ALA A 48 -4.48 1.45 -10.05
N THR A 49 -5.39 1.05 -9.15
CA THR A 49 -5.32 1.42 -7.74
C THR A 49 -4.12 0.78 -7.06
N ALA A 50 -3.89 -0.53 -7.27
CA ALA A 50 -2.77 -1.26 -6.66
C ALA A 50 -1.42 -0.66 -7.04
N ASN A 51 -1.20 -0.28 -8.30
CA ASN A 51 0.04 0.35 -8.77
C ASN A 51 0.36 1.69 -8.07
N ILE A 52 -0.67 2.38 -7.58
CA ILE A 52 -0.48 3.62 -6.81
C ILE A 52 -0.30 3.29 -5.34
N THR A 53 -1.21 2.52 -4.78
CA THR A 53 -1.28 2.31 -3.33
C THR A 53 -0.13 1.46 -2.80
N SER A 54 0.45 0.56 -3.61
CA SER A 54 1.66 -0.20 -3.25
C SER A 54 2.93 0.66 -3.05
N ASN A 55 2.92 1.92 -3.47
CA ASN A 55 4.02 2.85 -3.21
C ASN A 55 3.84 3.63 -1.89
N VAL A 56 2.65 3.61 -1.33
CA VAL A 56 2.26 4.50 -0.23
C VAL A 56 1.70 3.75 0.98
N ILE A 57 1.35 2.47 0.82
CA ILE A 57 0.84 1.60 1.89
C ILE A 57 1.71 0.36 1.97
N ASP A 58 2.31 0.14 3.12
CA ASP A 58 3.05 -1.07 3.44
C ASP A 58 2.18 -2.10 4.16
N GLY A 59 2.36 -3.37 3.79
CA GLY A 59 1.76 -4.52 4.44
C GLY A 59 2.69 -5.13 5.50
N LEU A 60 2.40 -6.37 5.92
CA LEU A 60 3.26 -7.09 6.89
C LEU A 60 4.64 -7.37 6.32
N LEU A 61 4.70 -7.86 5.09
CA LEU A 61 5.91 -8.24 4.39
C LEU A 61 5.92 -7.60 3.01
N GLU A 62 7.10 -7.52 2.42
CA GLU A 62 7.29 -7.14 1.03
C GLU A 62 8.22 -8.12 0.31
N ASN A 63 8.38 -7.96 -1.00
CA ASN A 63 9.30 -8.75 -1.79
C ASN A 63 10.50 -7.92 -2.20
N ASP A 64 11.70 -8.49 -2.01
CA ASP A 64 12.91 -7.92 -2.60
C ASP A 64 12.92 -8.13 -4.14
N ARG A 65 13.92 -7.57 -4.81
CA ARG A 65 14.11 -7.70 -6.27
C ARG A 65 14.31 -9.14 -6.76
N TYR A 66 14.50 -10.09 -5.86
CA TYR A 66 14.67 -11.51 -6.17
C TYR A 66 13.42 -12.35 -5.84
N GLY A 67 12.38 -11.71 -5.27
CA GLY A 67 11.15 -12.35 -4.86
C GLY A 67 11.20 -13.01 -3.47
N ASN A 68 12.24 -12.75 -2.68
CA ASN A 68 12.27 -13.19 -1.29
C ASN A 68 11.39 -12.29 -0.43
N PHE A 69 10.75 -12.87 0.58
CA PHE A 69 10.04 -12.09 1.57
C PHE A 69 11.04 -11.40 2.51
N VAL A 70 10.86 -10.11 2.68
CA VAL A 70 11.64 -9.26 3.56
C VAL A 70 10.72 -8.49 4.51
N SER A 71 11.31 -7.97 5.58
CA SER A 71 10.62 -7.16 6.58
C SER A 71 10.04 -5.90 5.96
N SER A 72 8.79 -5.60 6.30
CA SER A 72 8.13 -4.33 6.05
C SER A 72 7.54 -3.84 7.38
N MET A 73 6.21 -3.82 7.57
CA MET A 73 5.65 -3.51 8.89
C MET A 73 5.97 -4.57 9.94
N ALA A 74 6.14 -5.84 9.54
CA ALA A 74 6.64 -6.88 10.43
C ALA A 74 8.18 -6.95 10.37
N GLU A 75 8.84 -6.82 11.53
CA GLU A 75 10.30 -7.01 11.66
C GLU A 75 10.69 -8.48 11.85
N ASP A 76 9.75 -9.31 12.33
CA ASP A 76 9.94 -10.76 12.53
C ASP A 76 8.62 -11.51 12.36
N TRP A 77 8.70 -12.79 12.00
CA TRP A 77 7.53 -13.66 11.91
C TRP A 77 7.87 -15.12 12.15
N SER A 78 6.89 -15.86 12.60
CA SER A 78 6.99 -17.30 12.89
C SER A 78 5.75 -18.05 12.44
N VAL A 79 5.91 -19.36 12.24
CA VAL A 79 4.81 -20.28 11.95
C VAL A 79 4.83 -21.43 12.96
N SER A 80 3.65 -21.83 13.43
CA SER A 80 3.49 -22.98 14.31
C SER A 80 3.88 -24.30 13.62
N LYS A 81 4.20 -25.32 14.43
CA LYS A 81 4.65 -26.63 13.89
C LYS A 81 3.63 -27.31 12.97
N ASP A 82 2.35 -27.07 13.19
CA ASP A 82 1.25 -27.58 12.36
C ASP A 82 0.99 -26.73 11.09
N GLY A 83 1.70 -25.61 10.93
CA GLY A 83 1.55 -24.68 9.80
C GLY A 83 0.24 -23.89 9.78
N LEU A 84 -0.52 -23.86 10.90
CA LEU A 84 -1.82 -23.22 10.95
C LEU A 84 -1.79 -21.81 11.52
N THR A 85 -0.81 -21.49 12.36
CA THR A 85 -0.75 -20.19 13.04
C THR A 85 0.50 -19.44 12.62
N TYR A 86 0.29 -18.24 12.06
CA TYR A 86 1.34 -17.30 11.68
C TYR A 86 1.30 -16.10 12.62
N THR A 87 2.42 -15.77 13.21
CA THR A 87 2.55 -14.65 14.15
C THR A 87 3.59 -13.69 13.62
N TYR A 88 3.23 -12.42 13.55
CA TYR A 88 4.06 -11.32 13.04
C TYR A 88 4.30 -10.33 14.16
N THR A 89 5.56 -9.97 14.39
CA THR A 89 5.96 -8.91 15.30
C THR A 89 6.17 -7.63 14.52
N LEU A 90 5.38 -6.60 14.80
CA LEU A 90 5.46 -5.32 14.13
C LEU A 90 6.61 -4.48 14.67
N ARG A 91 7.19 -3.65 13.81
CA ARG A 91 8.12 -2.60 14.20
C ARG A 91 7.42 -1.51 15.00
N LYS A 92 8.13 -0.91 15.94
CA LYS A 92 7.57 0.13 16.84
C LYS A 92 7.79 1.55 16.33
N ASP A 93 8.56 1.72 15.26
CA ASP A 93 8.88 3.00 14.64
C ASP A 93 8.04 3.33 13.42
N ALA A 94 7.15 2.42 13.01
CA ALA A 94 6.21 2.66 11.91
C ALA A 94 5.04 3.53 12.36
N LYS A 95 4.71 4.52 11.52
CA LYS A 95 3.65 5.48 11.79
C LYS A 95 2.78 5.72 10.57
N TRP A 96 1.57 6.17 10.85
CA TRP A 96 0.67 6.72 9.85
C TRP A 96 0.94 8.21 9.66
N TYR A 97 0.89 8.65 8.41
CA TYR A 97 1.08 10.05 8.00
C TYR A 97 -0.09 10.53 7.17
N THR A 98 -0.35 11.83 7.20
CA THR A 98 -1.27 12.49 6.27
C THR A 98 -0.61 12.66 4.89
N SER A 99 -1.37 13.07 3.88
CA SER A 99 -0.84 13.43 2.54
C SER A 99 0.20 14.56 2.59
N GLU A 100 0.18 15.37 3.65
CA GLU A 100 1.15 16.45 3.88
C GLU A 100 2.41 15.99 4.62
N GLY A 101 2.45 14.69 5.02
CA GLY A 101 3.59 14.11 5.74
C GLY A 101 3.56 14.37 7.25
N GLU A 102 2.45 14.87 7.78
CA GLU A 102 2.29 15.04 9.22
C GLU A 102 2.02 13.69 9.89
N GLU A 103 2.66 13.42 11.01
CA GLU A 103 2.41 12.23 11.81
C GLU A 103 0.98 12.23 12.34
N TYR A 104 0.25 11.12 12.11
CA TYR A 104 -1.13 10.95 12.56
C TYR A 104 -1.22 10.02 13.76
N ALA A 105 -0.65 8.82 13.69
CA ALA A 105 -0.68 7.80 14.73
C ALA A 105 0.44 6.77 14.54
N GLU A 106 0.67 5.92 15.53
CA GLU A 106 1.48 4.68 15.38
C GLU A 106 0.72 3.64 14.56
N VAL A 107 1.44 2.82 13.78
CA VAL A 107 0.87 1.61 13.16
C VAL A 107 0.80 0.52 14.21
N LYS A 108 -0.38 -0.04 14.42
CA LYS A 108 -0.63 -1.06 15.43
C LYS A 108 -1.19 -2.36 14.84
N ALA A 109 -1.06 -3.43 15.59
CA ALA A 109 -1.61 -4.74 15.21
C ALA A 109 -3.13 -4.70 14.95
N GLN A 110 -3.86 -3.86 15.69
CA GLN A 110 -5.29 -3.65 15.49
C GLN A 110 -5.62 -3.10 14.10
N ASP A 111 -4.73 -2.32 13.47
CA ASP A 111 -4.96 -1.76 12.13
C ASP A 111 -5.11 -2.85 11.08
N PHE A 112 -4.39 -3.97 11.23
CA PHE A 112 -4.53 -5.14 10.35
C PHE A 112 -5.85 -5.89 10.57
N VAL A 113 -6.31 -5.99 11.81
CA VAL A 113 -7.63 -6.57 12.16
C VAL A 113 -8.74 -5.70 11.56
N THR A 114 -8.64 -4.38 11.72
CA THR A 114 -9.57 -3.39 11.17
C THR A 114 -9.59 -3.47 9.64
N GLY A 115 -8.42 -3.56 8.99
CA GLY A 115 -8.31 -3.67 7.53
C GLY A 115 -9.05 -4.89 6.98
N LEU A 116 -8.79 -6.08 7.53
CA LEU A 116 -9.47 -7.30 7.09
C LEU A 116 -10.98 -7.26 7.37
N LYS A 117 -11.38 -6.72 8.52
CA LYS A 117 -12.79 -6.55 8.85
C LYS A 117 -13.48 -5.63 7.85
N TYR A 118 -12.89 -4.48 7.54
CA TYR A 118 -13.41 -3.55 6.54
C TYR A 118 -13.51 -4.21 5.16
N ALA A 119 -12.48 -4.93 4.73
CA ALA A 119 -12.49 -5.65 3.46
C ALA A 119 -13.63 -6.69 3.41
N ALA A 120 -13.87 -7.42 4.50
CA ALA A 120 -14.94 -8.40 4.61
C ALA A 120 -16.32 -7.74 4.60
N ASP A 121 -16.55 -6.70 5.39
CA ASP A 121 -17.82 -5.97 5.49
C ASP A 121 -18.19 -5.30 4.16
N LYS A 122 -17.21 -4.78 3.43
CA LYS A 122 -17.41 -4.15 2.11
C LYS A 122 -17.37 -5.14 0.95
N LYS A 123 -17.20 -6.45 1.21
CA LYS A 123 -17.14 -7.52 0.20
C LYS A 123 -16.08 -7.24 -0.87
N SER A 124 -14.87 -7.01 -0.41
CA SER A 124 -13.71 -6.73 -1.25
C SER A 124 -13.54 -7.71 -2.40
N ASP A 125 -13.20 -7.19 -3.58
CA ASP A 125 -12.82 -8.02 -4.74
C ASP A 125 -11.61 -8.92 -4.45
N GLY A 126 -10.75 -8.53 -3.50
CA GLY A 126 -9.56 -9.29 -3.10
C GLY A 126 -9.83 -10.47 -2.15
N LEU A 127 -11.05 -10.63 -1.63
CA LEU A 127 -11.37 -11.67 -0.64
C LEU A 127 -11.14 -13.10 -1.16
N TYR A 128 -11.30 -13.35 -2.47
CA TYR A 128 -11.04 -14.67 -3.06
C TYR A 128 -9.64 -15.21 -2.77
N LEU A 129 -8.68 -14.32 -2.50
CA LEU A 129 -7.30 -14.71 -2.17
C LEU A 129 -7.17 -15.32 -0.77
N VAL A 130 -8.03 -14.92 0.18
CA VAL A 130 -7.84 -15.19 1.62
C VAL A 130 -9.06 -15.78 2.30
N GLN A 131 -10.25 -15.66 1.72
CA GLN A 131 -11.53 -16.04 2.34
C GLN A 131 -11.57 -17.49 2.81
N GLU A 132 -11.09 -18.43 1.98
CA GLU A 132 -11.03 -19.86 2.34
C GLU A 132 -9.81 -20.22 3.21
N SER A 133 -8.80 -19.36 3.25
CA SER A 133 -7.56 -19.60 3.99
C SER A 133 -7.70 -19.26 5.46
N ILE A 134 -8.24 -18.10 5.78
CA ILE A 134 -8.37 -17.61 7.16
C ILE A 134 -9.56 -18.27 7.85
N LYS A 135 -9.31 -18.85 9.01
CA LYS A 135 -10.35 -19.52 9.81
C LYS A 135 -11.54 -18.60 10.04
N GLY A 136 -12.75 -19.08 9.75
CA GLY A 136 -14.00 -18.37 10.00
C GLY A 136 -14.29 -17.20 9.06
N LEU A 137 -13.37 -16.78 8.19
CA LEU A 137 -13.60 -15.63 7.30
C LEU A 137 -14.69 -15.91 6.27
N ASP A 138 -14.73 -17.10 5.68
CA ASP A 138 -15.77 -17.50 4.74
C ASP A 138 -17.16 -17.47 5.38
N ALA A 139 -17.31 -18.02 6.58
CA ALA A 139 -18.55 -17.99 7.34
C ALA A 139 -19.00 -16.55 7.68
N TYR A 140 -18.05 -15.67 8.01
CA TYR A 140 -18.33 -14.25 8.27
C TYR A 140 -18.83 -13.54 7.01
N VAL A 141 -18.13 -13.69 5.88
CA VAL A 141 -18.49 -13.06 4.60
C VAL A 141 -19.87 -13.54 4.10
N LYS A 142 -20.23 -14.81 4.36
CA LYS A 142 -21.54 -15.38 4.06
C LYS A 142 -22.64 -14.98 5.06
N GLY A 143 -22.28 -14.37 6.18
CA GLY A 143 -23.24 -13.99 7.24
C GLY A 143 -23.68 -15.15 8.12
N GLU A 144 -22.98 -16.30 8.09
CA GLU A 144 -23.21 -17.45 8.96
C GLU A 144 -22.75 -17.16 10.40
N ILE A 145 -21.74 -16.33 10.56
CA ILE A 145 -21.32 -15.72 11.81
C ILE A 145 -21.30 -14.19 11.65
N THR A 146 -21.63 -13.47 12.73
CA THR A 146 -21.70 -11.99 12.72
C THR A 146 -20.64 -11.35 13.61
N ASP A 147 -20.03 -12.11 14.50
CA ASP A 147 -18.97 -11.66 15.39
C ASP A 147 -17.59 -11.88 14.73
N PHE A 148 -16.95 -10.78 14.31
CA PHE A 148 -15.64 -10.82 13.65
C PHE A 148 -14.53 -11.36 14.56
N SER A 149 -14.70 -11.35 15.88
CA SER A 149 -13.74 -11.94 16.81
C SER A 149 -13.55 -13.45 16.64
N GLN A 150 -14.47 -14.13 15.94
CA GLN A 150 -14.40 -15.55 15.58
C GLN A 150 -13.55 -15.79 14.32
N VAL A 151 -13.20 -14.74 13.59
CA VAL A 151 -12.30 -14.83 12.43
C VAL A 151 -10.86 -14.99 12.89
N GLY A 152 -10.08 -15.77 12.15
CA GLY A 152 -8.71 -16.14 12.47
C GLY A 152 -7.69 -15.04 12.26
N ILE A 153 -7.97 -13.82 12.70
CA ILE A 153 -7.00 -12.72 12.82
C ILE A 153 -7.16 -12.09 14.20
N LYS A 154 -6.03 -11.78 14.85
CA LYS A 154 -6.02 -11.15 16.19
C LYS A 154 -4.82 -10.22 16.34
N ALA A 155 -5.04 -9.09 17.01
CA ALA A 155 -4.00 -8.34 17.68
C ALA A 155 -3.82 -8.97 19.09
N LEU A 156 -2.67 -9.59 19.34
CA LEU A 156 -2.36 -10.17 20.65
C LEU A 156 -1.94 -9.10 21.65
N ASP A 157 -1.29 -8.07 21.14
CA ASP A 157 -0.93 -6.81 21.77
C ASP A 157 -0.81 -5.72 20.70
N ASP A 158 -0.31 -4.53 21.06
CA ASP A 158 -0.18 -3.40 20.12
C ASP A 158 0.71 -3.70 18.89
N TYR A 159 1.64 -4.67 19.01
CA TYR A 159 2.64 -4.94 17.98
C TYR A 159 2.72 -6.40 17.55
N THR A 160 1.73 -7.22 17.89
CA THR A 160 1.71 -8.64 17.52
C THR A 160 0.42 -9.00 16.80
N VAL A 161 0.52 -9.28 15.50
CA VAL A 161 -0.57 -9.77 14.65
C VAL A 161 -0.48 -11.29 14.52
N GLN A 162 -1.59 -11.98 14.72
CA GLN A 162 -1.65 -13.42 14.55
C GLN A 162 -2.77 -13.82 13.59
N TYR A 163 -2.44 -14.67 12.61
CA TYR A 163 -3.39 -15.33 11.73
C TYR A 163 -3.51 -16.81 12.08
N THR A 164 -4.74 -17.32 12.03
CA THR A 164 -5.05 -18.75 12.13
C THR A 164 -5.71 -19.19 10.83
N LEU A 165 -5.14 -20.20 10.18
CA LEU A 165 -5.60 -20.72 8.90
C LEU A 165 -6.48 -21.97 9.08
N ASN A 166 -7.31 -22.27 8.08
CA ASN A 166 -8.12 -23.50 8.00
C ASN A 166 -7.25 -24.75 7.67
N LYS A 167 -6.16 -24.56 6.94
CA LYS A 167 -5.22 -25.61 6.53
C LYS A 167 -3.82 -25.02 6.41
N PRO A 168 -2.75 -25.83 6.50
CA PRO A 168 -1.39 -25.35 6.29
C PRO A 168 -1.20 -24.85 4.84
N GLU A 169 -0.65 -23.64 4.71
CA GLU A 169 -0.34 -23.01 3.42
C GLU A 169 1.08 -22.47 3.44
N SER A 170 2.03 -23.20 2.84
CA SER A 170 3.46 -22.80 2.79
C SER A 170 3.69 -21.46 2.05
N PHE A 171 2.74 -21.07 1.22
CA PHE A 171 2.75 -19.80 0.46
C PHE A 171 1.96 -18.67 1.16
N TRP A 172 1.52 -18.84 2.41
CA TRP A 172 0.71 -17.86 3.13
C TRP A 172 1.36 -16.46 3.13
N ASN A 173 2.68 -16.37 3.34
CA ASN A 173 3.37 -15.08 3.35
C ASN A 173 3.22 -14.29 2.03
N SER A 174 3.00 -14.95 0.89
CA SER A 174 2.72 -14.23 -0.35
C SER A 174 1.38 -13.48 -0.34
N LYS A 175 0.44 -13.92 0.48
CA LYS A 175 -0.86 -13.26 0.63
C LYS A 175 -0.75 -12.00 1.50
N THR A 176 0.19 -11.96 2.46
CA THR A 176 0.36 -10.80 3.34
C THR A 176 0.98 -9.58 2.65
N THR A 177 1.42 -9.71 1.41
CA THR A 177 1.84 -8.60 0.56
C THR A 177 0.68 -7.98 -0.25
N MET A 178 -0.53 -8.55 -0.15
CA MET A 178 -1.69 -8.11 -0.93
C MET A 178 -2.51 -7.06 -0.19
N GLY A 179 -3.05 -6.08 -0.93
CA GLY A 179 -3.80 -4.96 -0.37
C GLY A 179 -5.00 -5.36 0.51
N VAL A 180 -5.65 -6.50 0.24
CA VAL A 180 -6.77 -7.01 1.05
C VAL A 180 -6.38 -7.34 2.51
N LEU A 181 -5.09 -7.56 2.78
CA LEU A 181 -4.51 -7.77 4.11
C LEU A 181 -3.70 -6.58 4.63
N ALA A 182 -3.74 -5.44 3.93
CA ALA A 182 -3.06 -4.23 4.37
C ALA A 182 -3.74 -3.62 5.62
N PRO A 183 -3.01 -2.84 6.43
CA PRO A 183 -3.57 -2.20 7.61
C PRO A 183 -4.41 -0.97 7.25
N VAL A 184 -5.29 -0.56 8.15
CA VAL A 184 -5.97 0.74 8.12
C VAL A 184 -6.18 1.26 9.54
N ASN A 185 -5.89 2.51 9.79
CA ASN A 185 -6.15 3.13 11.08
C ASN A 185 -7.65 3.28 11.31
N GLU A 186 -8.15 2.73 12.43
CA GLU A 186 -9.58 2.67 12.73
C GLU A 186 -10.19 4.06 12.95
N GLU A 187 -9.49 4.94 13.67
CA GLU A 187 -9.97 6.31 13.93
C GLU A 187 -10.13 7.09 12.62
N PHE A 188 -9.12 7.03 11.76
CA PHE A 188 -9.18 7.67 10.46
C PHE A 188 -10.28 7.09 9.57
N LEU A 189 -10.39 5.76 9.49
CA LEU A 189 -11.45 5.08 8.74
C LEU A 189 -12.83 5.54 9.20
N ASN A 190 -13.06 5.58 10.51
CA ASN A 190 -14.33 6.03 11.09
C ASN A 190 -14.58 7.52 10.85
N SER A 191 -13.55 8.36 10.89
CA SER A 191 -13.66 9.80 10.64
C SER A 191 -14.05 10.12 9.19
N LYS A 192 -13.60 9.30 8.24
CA LYS A 192 -13.94 9.43 6.81
C LYS A 192 -15.26 8.76 6.44
N GLY A 193 -15.65 7.70 7.14
CA GLY A 193 -16.86 6.94 6.84
C GLY A 193 -16.91 6.48 5.38
N ASP A 194 -17.97 6.83 4.66
CA ASP A 194 -18.15 6.47 3.24
C ASP A 194 -17.23 7.25 2.27
N ASP A 195 -16.53 8.27 2.74
CA ASP A 195 -15.55 9.02 1.94
C ASP A 195 -14.13 8.46 2.07
N PHE A 196 -13.90 7.42 2.90
CA PHE A 196 -12.61 6.75 2.98
C PHE A 196 -12.19 6.20 1.61
N ALA A 197 -11.02 6.65 1.15
CA ALA A 197 -10.42 6.23 -0.11
C ALA A 197 -11.31 6.39 -1.36
N LYS A 198 -12.36 7.22 -1.27
CA LYS A 198 -13.29 7.50 -2.36
C LYS A 198 -12.67 8.49 -3.35
N GLY A 199 -12.73 8.14 -4.64
CA GLY A 199 -12.07 8.94 -5.67
C GLY A 199 -10.54 8.92 -5.52
N THR A 200 -9.92 9.98 -5.98
CA THR A 200 -8.45 10.09 -6.11
C THR A 200 -7.84 11.22 -5.28
N ASP A 201 -8.58 11.72 -4.29
CA ASP A 201 -8.08 12.73 -3.36
C ASP A 201 -7.02 12.11 -2.42
N PRO A 202 -5.77 12.60 -2.44
CA PRO A 202 -4.72 12.11 -1.54
C PRO A 202 -5.08 12.17 -0.06
N SER A 203 -5.90 13.12 0.37
CA SER A 203 -6.33 13.25 1.78
C SER A 203 -7.38 12.22 2.22
N SER A 204 -7.86 11.38 1.29
CA SER A 204 -8.86 10.34 1.58
C SER A 204 -8.28 9.08 2.23
N ILE A 205 -6.96 8.93 2.28
CA ILE A 205 -6.22 7.83 2.92
C ILE A 205 -5.11 8.37 3.82
N LEU A 206 -4.59 7.51 4.70
CA LEU A 206 -3.31 7.71 5.39
C LEU A 206 -2.20 6.94 4.70
N TYR A 207 -0.98 7.23 5.06
CA TYR A 207 0.26 6.76 4.45
C TYR A 207 1.16 6.13 5.51
N ASN A 208 1.68 4.93 5.26
CA ASN A 208 2.70 4.30 6.10
C ASN A 208 3.88 3.77 5.27
N GLY A 209 3.86 3.97 3.96
CA GLY A 209 4.87 3.51 3.01
C GLY A 209 5.94 4.58 2.68
N PRO A 210 6.85 4.26 1.74
CA PRO A 210 8.01 5.08 1.40
C PRO A 210 7.68 6.39 0.69
N PHE A 211 6.48 6.51 0.12
CA PHE A 211 6.06 7.71 -0.60
C PHE A 211 4.72 8.25 -0.09
N LEU A 212 4.53 9.55 -0.33
CA LEU A 212 3.27 10.26 -0.18
C LEU A 212 2.72 10.56 -1.57
N LEU A 213 1.44 10.30 -1.79
CA LEU A 213 0.76 10.70 -3.02
C LEU A 213 0.44 12.19 -2.94
N LYS A 214 0.98 12.97 -3.87
CA LYS A 214 0.77 14.44 -3.90
C LYS A 214 -0.38 14.83 -4.81
N SER A 215 -0.47 14.22 -5.98
CA SER A 215 -1.53 14.54 -6.93
C SER A 215 -1.82 13.39 -7.90
N ILE A 216 -3.06 13.34 -8.36
CA ILE A 216 -3.49 12.57 -9.53
C ILE A 216 -4.21 13.54 -10.47
N VAL A 217 -3.62 13.78 -11.63
CA VAL A 217 -4.24 14.55 -12.70
C VAL A 217 -4.68 13.58 -13.78
N ALA A 218 -5.99 13.36 -13.90
CA ALA A 218 -6.57 12.36 -14.81
C ALA A 218 -6.02 12.48 -16.22
N LYS A 219 -5.59 11.36 -16.80
CA LYS A 219 -4.99 11.25 -18.15
C LYS A 219 -3.70 12.06 -18.34
N SER A 220 -3.04 12.45 -17.27
CA SER A 220 -1.85 13.28 -17.34
C SER A 220 -0.73 12.75 -16.45
N SER A 221 -0.88 12.82 -15.12
CA SER A 221 0.20 12.46 -14.20
C SER A 221 -0.31 11.94 -12.85
N VAL A 222 0.51 11.11 -12.24
CA VAL A 222 0.44 10.75 -10.82
C VAL A 222 1.77 11.16 -10.21
N GLU A 223 1.75 11.95 -9.16
CA GLU A 223 2.94 12.49 -8.52
C GLU A 223 3.08 11.97 -7.10
N PHE A 224 4.26 11.43 -6.81
CA PHE A 224 4.66 10.98 -5.49
C PHE A 224 5.84 11.81 -5.00
N GLU A 225 5.89 11.99 -3.70
CA GLU A 225 7.03 12.56 -2.98
C GLU A 225 7.58 11.52 -1.99
N LYS A 226 8.91 11.46 -1.79
CA LYS A 226 9.50 10.59 -0.77
C LYS A 226 8.93 10.97 0.60
N ASN A 227 8.45 10.00 1.36
CA ASN A 227 8.07 10.21 2.74
C ASN A 227 9.33 10.43 3.59
N PRO A 228 9.61 11.65 4.08
CA PRO A 228 10.86 11.94 4.81
C PRO A 228 10.91 11.27 6.18
N ASN A 229 9.76 10.78 6.64
CA ASN A 229 9.60 10.16 7.95
C ASN A 229 9.43 8.64 7.86
N TYR A 230 9.59 8.05 6.66
CA TYR A 230 9.55 6.62 6.49
C TYR A 230 10.62 5.92 7.33
N TRP A 231 10.30 4.77 7.87
CA TRP A 231 11.18 4.05 8.80
C TRP A 231 12.48 3.56 8.14
N ASP A 232 12.43 3.14 6.87
CA ASP A 232 13.59 2.74 6.07
C ASP A 232 14.11 3.96 5.29
N LYS A 233 15.19 4.53 5.78
CA LYS A 233 15.77 5.80 5.25
C LYS A 233 16.95 5.60 4.32
N ASP A 234 17.45 4.36 4.15
CA ASP A 234 18.68 4.04 3.40
C ASP A 234 18.46 3.76 1.90
#